data_f65edd07e013beb9f7860a1177eb255b
#
_entry.id   f65edd07e013beb9f7860a1177eb255b
#
_cell.length_a   1.000
_cell.length_b   1.000
_cell.length_c   1.000
_cell.angle_alpha   90.00
_cell.angle_beta   90.00
_cell.angle_gamma   90.00
#
_symmetry.space_group_name_H-M   'P 1'
#
loop_
_entity.id
_entity.type
_entity.pdbx_description
1 polymer ?
#
loop_
_entity_poly.entity_id
_entity_poly.type
_entity_poly.pdbx_seq_one_letter_code
_entity_poly.pdbx_strand_id
1 'polypeptide(L)'
;MTFHKQISIAAAVLAATLLASCQRMTYGRDIPPSAVVRNGVVVTLHDQKLTLLHNGKKVKDYKVSTSKFGIGNTSGSRRTPTGIHAVSQKTGEGQPKGMVFKGCRPTGEVVPVDASGRDPVVTRVIQLAGLEDKNSSTHRRRIYIHGTPEERKIGRPASYGCIRMKSDDIMDLFRRVSRGTPVDIEMCSQKTYLAAEKKGNVAQILIPQSTINDLPTDSLRFRPAYRSSRRSSARRSGRMARTRSSSGRSKAKSRVASRSTRSRKRR
;
A
#
# COMPACT_ATOMS: atom_id res chain seq x y z
N MET A 1 -51.88 27.60 -11.09
CA MET A 1 -50.75 27.84 -10.12
C MET A 1 -50.25 26.56 -9.46
N THR A 2 -50.69 25.38 -9.76
CA THR A 2 -50.31 24.10 -9.07
C THR A 2 -49.21 23.30 -9.79
N PHE A 3 -49.01 23.46 -11.09
CA PHE A 3 -48.02 22.69 -11.87
C PHE A 3 -46.56 23.09 -11.59
N HIS A 4 -46.26 24.37 -11.30
CA HIS A 4 -44.90 24.85 -11.03
C HIS A 4 -44.34 24.42 -9.65
N LYS A 5 -45.21 24.18 -8.67
CA LYS A 5 -44.80 23.71 -7.33
C LYS A 5 -44.37 22.23 -7.31
N GLN A 6 -44.98 21.41 -8.17
CA GLN A 6 -44.65 19.97 -8.23
C GLN A 6 -43.30 19.71 -8.88
N ILE A 7 -42.92 20.50 -9.88
CA ILE A 7 -41.62 20.38 -10.57
C ILE A 7 -40.48 20.77 -9.63
N SER A 8 -40.68 21.78 -8.77
CA SER A 8 -39.66 22.20 -7.78
C SER A 8 -39.42 21.16 -6.69
N ILE A 9 -40.42 20.43 -6.23
CA ILE A 9 -40.29 19.39 -5.22
C ILE A 9 -39.59 18.17 -5.82
N ALA A 10 -39.92 17.76 -7.04
CA ALA A 10 -39.25 16.64 -7.71
C ALA A 10 -37.76 16.92 -7.99
N ALA A 11 -37.41 18.15 -8.39
CA ALA A 11 -36.02 18.58 -8.56
C ALA A 11 -35.24 18.63 -7.26
N ALA A 12 -35.86 19.08 -6.15
CA ALA A 12 -35.23 19.09 -4.85
C ALA A 12 -34.98 17.69 -4.27
N VAL A 13 -35.91 16.76 -4.48
CA VAL A 13 -35.76 15.36 -4.08
C VAL A 13 -34.67 14.67 -4.92
N LEU A 14 -34.60 14.94 -6.23
CA LEU A 14 -33.56 14.39 -7.10
C LEU A 14 -32.17 14.95 -6.72
N ALA A 15 -32.07 16.23 -6.40
CA ALA A 15 -30.83 16.85 -5.91
C ALA A 15 -30.39 16.30 -4.55
N ALA A 16 -31.33 16.05 -3.64
CA ALA A 16 -31.05 15.45 -2.33
C ALA A 16 -30.55 13.99 -2.45
N THR A 17 -31.07 13.23 -3.42
CA THR A 17 -30.59 11.85 -3.67
C THR A 17 -29.23 11.83 -4.37
N LEU A 18 -28.87 12.82 -5.17
CA LEU A 18 -27.55 12.97 -5.76
C LEU A 18 -26.49 13.41 -4.77
N LEU A 19 -26.85 14.19 -3.75
CA LEU A 19 -25.92 14.57 -2.68
C LEU A 19 -25.71 13.47 -1.64
N ALA A 20 -26.63 12.51 -1.51
CA ALA A 20 -26.47 11.34 -0.63
C ALA A 20 -25.50 10.30 -1.21
N SER A 21 -25.08 10.40 -2.47
CA SER A 21 -24.12 9.48 -3.10
C SER A 21 -22.63 9.85 -2.91
N CYS A 22 -22.30 10.83 -2.07
CA CYS A 22 -21.00 10.83 -1.41
C CYS A 22 -20.94 9.64 -0.46
N GLN A 23 -20.88 8.44 -1.01
CA GLN A 23 -20.69 7.21 -0.27
C GLN A 23 -19.36 7.35 0.49
N ARG A 24 -19.46 7.65 1.79
CA ARG A 24 -18.50 7.12 2.74
C ARG A 24 -18.35 5.65 2.34
N MET A 25 -17.15 5.23 1.94
CA MET A 25 -16.83 3.81 1.85
C MET A 25 -17.12 3.24 3.24
N THR A 26 -18.34 2.80 3.46
CA THR A 26 -18.69 2.03 4.65
C THR A 26 -18.02 0.69 4.46
N TYR A 27 -16.92 0.48 5.16
CA TYR A 27 -16.44 -0.87 5.40
C TYR A 27 -17.63 -1.63 6.01
N GLY A 28 -18.26 -2.52 5.26
CA GLY A 28 -19.33 -3.43 5.58
C GLY A 28 -20.04 -3.33 6.93
N ARG A 29 -20.80 -4.34 7.27
CA ARG A 29 -21.45 -4.45 8.59
C ARG A 29 -20.39 -4.60 9.69
N ASP A 30 -20.64 -3.97 10.84
CA ASP A 30 -19.83 -4.11 12.05
C ASP A 30 -20.07 -5.48 12.69
N ILE A 31 -19.42 -6.50 12.13
CA ILE A 31 -19.56 -7.91 12.56
C ILE A 31 -18.47 -8.20 13.57
N PRO A 32 -18.80 -8.80 14.73
CA PRO A 32 -17.80 -9.20 15.71
C PRO A 32 -16.78 -10.18 15.12
N PRO A 33 -15.51 -10.12 15.55
CA PRO A 33 -14.49 -11.06 15.11
C PRO A 33 -14.78 -12.48 15.64
N SER A 34 -14.33 -13.48 14.89
CA SER A 34 -14.41 -14.90 15.32
C SER A 34 -13.32 -15.28 16.33
N ALA A 35 -12.25 -14.52 16.37
CA ALA A 35 -11.13 -14.69 17.29
C ALA A 35 -10.54 -13.34 17.67
N VAL A 36 -9.79 -13.26 18.77
CA VAL A 36 -9.22 -12.00 19.26
C VAL A 36 -7.75 -12.15 19.69
N VAL A 37 -6.99 -11.09 19.48
CA VAL A 37 -5.65 -10.94 20.00
C VAL A 37 -5.71 -10.26 21.37
N ARG A 38 -5.10 -10.87 22.38
CA ARG A 38 -4.97 -10.28 23.74
C ARG A 38 -3.63 -9.60 23.97
N ASN A 39 -2.57 -10.10 23.33
CA ASN A 39 -1.24 -9.51 23.36
C ASN A 39 -0.77 -9.27 21.94
N GLY A 40 -0.84 -8.02 21.46
CA GLY A 40 -0.48 -7.68 20.09
C GLY A 40 -1.18 -6.45 19.56
N VAL A 41 -1.45 -6.45 18.28
CA VAL A 41 -1.98 -5.31 17.55
C VAL A 41 -3.31 -5.68 16.90
N VAL A 42 -4.28 -4.79 16.99
CA VAL A 42 -5.54 -4.89 16.27
C VAL A 42 -5.70 -3.67 15.36
N VAL A 43 -6.01 -3.89 14.10
CA VAL A 43 -6.33 -2.83 13.15
C VAL A 43 -7.81 -2.91 12.81
N THR A 44 -8.58 -1.96 13.30
CA THR A 44 -10.02 -1.86 13.01
C THR A 44 -10.23 -0.91 11.83
N LEU A 45 -10.61 -1.50 10.70
CA LEU A 45 -10.70 -0.81 9.41
C LEU A 45 -11.87 0.17 9.38
N HIS A 46 -12.95 -0.13 10.10
CA HIS A 46 -14.10 0.74 10.22
C HIS A 46 -13.74 2.09 10.82
N ASP A 47 -12.90 2.09 11.86
CA ASP A 47 -12.52 3.31 12.59
C ASP A 47 -11.20 3.91 12.13
N GLN A 48 -10.51 3.24 11.18
CA GLN A 48 -9.14 3.59 10.77
C GLN A 48 -8.21 3.74 11.99
N LYS A 49 -8.26 2.74 12.88
CA LYS A 49 -7.48 2.69 14.12
C LYS A 49 -6.61 1.46 14.20
N LEU A 50 -5.48 1.62 14.88
CA LEU A 50 -4.62 0.55 15.32
C LEU A 50 -4.55 0.62 16.84
N THR A 51 -4.89 -0.47 17.51
CA THR A 51 -4.90 -0.59 18.96
C THR A 51 -3.83 -1.59 19.40
N LEU A 52 -2.94 -1.17 20.29
CA LEU A 52 -2.02 -2.06 20.97
C LEU A 52 -2.69 -2.62 22.23
N LEU A 53 -2.70 -3.95 22.34
CA LEU A 53 -3.28 -4.68 23.47
C LEU A 53 -2.20 -5.40 24.28
N HIS A 54 -2.36 -5.43 25.58
CA HIS A 54 -1.60 -6.26 26.52
C HIS A 54 -2.54 -6.87 27.55
N ASN A 55 -2.57 -8.21 27.64
CA ASN A 55 -3.48 -8.98 28.48
C ASN A 55 -4.98 -8.60 28.27
N GLY A 56 -5.36 -8.36 27.02
CA GLY A 56 -6.71 -7.92 26.63
C GLY A 56 -7.02 -6.46 26.97
N LYS A 57 -6.12 -5.77 27.64
CA LYS A 57 -6.30 -4.33 27.96
C LYS A 57 -5.68 -3.46 26.88
N LYS A 58 -6.40 -2.41 26.55
CA LYS A 58 -5.90 -1.38 25.63
C LYS A 58 -4.75 -0.62 26.28
N VAL A 59 -3.57 -0.66 25.62
CA VAL A 59 -2.37 0.09 26.00
C VAL A 59 -2.36 1.45 25.30
N LYS A 60 -2.58 1.45 23.97
CA LYS A 60 -2.54 2.66 23.17
C LYS A 60 -3.33 2.53 21.89
N ASP A 61 -3.90 3.63 21.44
CA ASP A 61 -4.56 3.78 20.14
C ASP A 61 -3.75 4.69 19.24
N TYR A 62 -3.73 4.37 17.95
CA TYR A 62 -3.14 5.15 16.89
C TYR A 62 -4.15 5.32 15.75
N LYS A 63 -4.23 6.49 15.16
CA LYS A 63 -4.93 6.66 13.89
C LYS A 63 -4.10 6.10 12.75
N VAL A 64 -4.74 5.41 11.82
CA VAL A 64 -4.07 4.83 10.64
C VAL A 64 -4.78 5.25 9.35
N SER A 65 -4.18 4.90 8.23
CA SER A 65 -4.79 5.01 6.92
C SER A 65 -4.58 3.72 6.15
N THR A 66 -5.66 3.05 5.80
CA THR A 66 -5.65 1.81 5.04
C THR A 66 -6.00 2.04 3.57
N SER A 67 -6.22 0.99 2.79
CA SER A 67 -6.40 1.11 1.35
C SER A 67 -7.66 1.87 0.95
N LYS A 68 -7.52 2.81 0.02
CA LYS A 68 -8.65 3.48 -0.65
C LYS A 68 -9.44 2.56 -1.60
N PHE A 69 -8.90 1.39 -1.93
CA PHE A 69 -9.57 0.38 -2.75
C PHE A 69 -10.35 -0.64 -1.91
N GLY A 70 -10.45 -0.39 -0.58
CA GLY A 70 -11.14 -1.27 0.37
C GLY A 70 -10.26 -2.43 0.82
N ILE A 71 -10.90 -3.54 1.14
CA ILE A 71 -10.30 -4.73 1.75
C ILE A 71 -10.22 -5.88 0.77
N GLY A 72 -9.27 -6.76 0.95
CA GLY A 72 -9.15 -7.99 0.18
C GLY A 72 -7.77 -8.60 0.16
N ASN A 73 -7.76 -9.92 0.07
CA ASN A 73 -6.56 -10.75 0.17
C ASN A 73 -5.93 -11.08 -1.20
N THR A 74 -6.62 -10.79 -2.31
CA THR A 74 -6.15 -11.09 -3.67
C THR A 74 -4.87 -10.32 -4.01
N SER A 75 -3.89 -11.01 -4.56
CA SER A 75 -2.64 -10.43 -5.02
C SER A 75 -2.90 -9.41 -6.15
N GLY A 76 -2.20 -8.27 -6.13
CA GLY A 76 -2.37 -7.19 -7.12
C GLY A 76 -3.58 -6.27 -6.90
N SER A 77 -4.50 -6.60 -5.98
CA SER A 77 -5.74 -5.84 -5.75
C SER A 77 -5.52 -4.44 -5.16
N ARG A 78 -4.36 -4.15 -4.59
CA ARG A 78 -4.07 -2.92 -3.84
C ARG A 78 -4.98 -2.71 -2.61
N ARG A 79 -5.71 -3.73 -2.18
CA ARG A 79 -6.60 -3.72 -1.03
C ARG A 79 -5.84 -4.10 0.23
N THR A 80 -6.29 -3.63 1.40
CA THR A 80 -5.73 -4.06 2.68
C THR A 80 -6.23 -5.47 3.00
N PRO A 81 -5.34 -6.44 3.30
CA PRO A 81 -5.75 -7.79 3.68
C PRO A 81 -6.41 -7.78 5.05
N THR A 82 -7.27 -8.78 5.31
CA THR A 82 -7.91 -9.01 6.61
C THR A 82 -7.50 -10.34 7.20
N GLY A 83 -7.77 -10.51 8.49
CA GLY A 83 -7.51 -11.72 9.28
C GLY A 83 -6.18 -11.64 10.04
N ILE A 84 -5.71 -12.81 10.46
CA ILE A 84 -4.58 -12.93 11.36
C ILE A 84 -3.25 -12.86 10.61
N HIS A 85 -2.38 -12.01 11.12
CA HIS A 85 -1.02 -11.79 10.63
C HIS A 85 -0.03 -11.85 11.79
N ALA A 86 1.24 -11.91 11.47
CA ALA A 86 2.33 -11.67 12.41
C ALA A 86 3.29 -10.61 11.88
N VAL A 87 3.96 -9.92 12.78
CA VAL A 87 5.13 -9.12 12.44
C VAL A 87 6.24 -10.08 11.99
N SER A 88 6.60 -10.05 10.71
CA SER A 88 7.65 -10.90 10.15
C SER A 88 9.04 -10.28 10.32
N GLN A 89 9.14 -8.97 10.08
CA GLN A 89 10.40 -8.24 10.20
C GLN A 89 10.15 -6.77 10.52
N LYS A 90 11.15 -6.13 11.11
CA LYS A 90 11.18 -4.69 11.41
C LYS A 90 12.41 -4.06 10.77
N THR A 91 12.25 -2.89 10.17
CA THR A 91 13.36 -2.17 9.51
C THR A 91 13.30 -0.69 9.82
N GLY A 92 14.47 -0.07 10.00
CA GLY A 92 14.60 1.37 10.20
C GLY A 92 14.99 1.78 11.61
N GLU A 93 15.39 0.86 12.47
CA GLU A 93 15.95 1.19 13.79
C GLU A 93 17.17 2.09 13.62
N GLY A 94 17.30 3.11 14.48
CA GLY A 94 18.40 4.10 14.40
C GLY A 94 18.29 5.11 13.24
N GLN A 95 17.37 4.90 12.27
CA GLN A 95 17.21 5.84 11.16
C GLN A 95 16.45 7.10 11.57
N PRO A 96 16.76 8.26 10.99
CA PRO A 96 16.05 9.50 11.29
C PRO A 96 14.58 9.43 10.88
N LYS A 97 13.75 10.25 11.54
CA LYS A 97 12.35 10.47 11.15
C LYS A 97 12.30 10.98 9.71
N GLY A 98 11.40 10.44 8.89
CA GLY A 98 11.29 10.79 7.48
C GLY A 98 12.24 10.03 6.55
N MET A 99 13.15 9.17 7.05
CA MET A 99 13.98 8.31 6.20
C MET A 99 13.11 7.52 5.23
N VAL A 100 13.42 7.62 3.95
CA VAL A 100 12.72 6.88 2.88
C VAL A 100 13.24 5.45 2.77
N PHE A 101 12.32 4.51 2.64
CA PHE A 101 12.63 3.10 2.41
C PHE A 101 12.16 2.63 1.03
N LYS A 102 13.03 1.91 0.33
CA LYS A 102 12.71 1.23 -0.93
C LYS A 102 13.06 -0.25 -0.80
N GLY A 103 12.07 -1.13 -0.93
CA GLY A 103 12.27 -2.57 -0.70
C GLY A 103 12.81 -2.87 0.71
N CYS A 104 12.29 -2.18 1.71
CA CYS A 104 12.70 -2.27 3.12
C CYS A 104 14.18 -1.89 3.40
N ARG A 105 14.84 -1.15 2.52
CA ARG A 105 16.20 -0.62 2.72
C ARG A 105 16.16 0.90 2.78
N PRO A 106 16.89 1.53 3.71
CA PRO A 106 16.99 2.98 3.74
C PRO A 106 17.70 3.48 2.48
N THR A 107 17.23 4.60 1.94
CA THR A 107 17.78 5.19 0.71
C THR A 107 18.78 6.33 0.96
N GLY A 108 18.86 6.82 2.20
CA GLY A 108 19.59 8.03 2.56
C GLY A 108 18.76 9.31 2.39
N GLU A 109 17.64 9.26 1.68
CA GLU A 109 16.74 10.40 1.52
C GLU A 109 15.85 10.56 2.74
N VAL A 110 15.69 11.79 3.22
CA VAL A 110 14.77 12.16 4.30
C VAL A 110 13.72 13.12 3.77
N VAL A 111 12.45 12.75 3.94
CA VAL A 111 11.31 13.55 3.48
C VAL A 111 10.57 14.14 4.70
N PRO A 112 10.34 15.46 4.73
CA PRO A 112 9.58 16.09 5.80
C PRO A 112 8.09 15.69 5.76
N VAL A 113 7.42 15.92 6.89
CA VAL A 113 5.96 15.69 7.01
C VAL A 113 5.24 16.63 6.06
N ASP A 114 4.19 16.11 5.43
CA ASP A 114 3.33 16.79 4.45
C ASP A 114 4.07 17.42 3.25
N ALA A 115 5.27 16.92 2.93
CA ALA A 115 5.95 17.25 1.68
C ALA A 115 5.04 16.94 0.48
N SER A 116 5.01 17.86 -0.48
CA SER A 116 4.24 17.70 -1.71
C SER A 116 4.85 16.62 -2.63
N GLY A 117 4.01 16.03 -3.46
CA GLY A 117 4.43 15.16 -4.55
C GLY A 117 4.16 13.69 -4.32
N ARG A 118 5.08 12.94 -3.75
CA ARG A 118 4.98 11.48 -3.61
C ARG A 118 4.75 11.04 -2.17
N ASP A 119 4.21 9.83 -2.01
CA ASP A 119 3.96 9.19 -0.72
C ASP A 119 4.84 7.93 -0.55
N PRO A 120 6.13 8.09 -0.28
CA PRO A 120 7.02 6.97 -0.03
C PRO A 120 6.78 6.34 1.34
N VAL A 121 7.24 5.11 1.51
CA VAL A 121 7.37 4.46 2.83
C VAL A 121 8.47 5.19 3.60
N VAL A 122 8.15 5.74 4.77
CA VAL A 122 9.12 6.51 5.56
C VAL A 122 9.20 6.09 7.03
N THR A 123 10.23 6.53 7.70
CA THR A 123 10.45 6.51 9.15
C THR A 123 10.74 5.12 9.72
N ARG A 124 9.79 4.18 9.63
CA ARG A 124 9.92 2.78 10.10
C ARG A 124 9.05 1.88 9.24
N VAL A 125 9.45 0.63 9.11
CA VAL A 125 8.72 -0.41 8.39
C VAL A 125 8.55 -1.63 9.29
N ILE A 126 7.31 -2.04 9.48
CA ILE A 126 6.91 -3.29 10.13
C ILE A 126 6.28 -4.15 9.06
N GLN A 127 6.94 -5.23 8.69
CA GLN A 127 6.47 -6.14 7.64
C GLN A 127 5.52 -7.16 8.23
N LEU A 128 4.47 -7.51 7.48
CA LEU A 128 3.46 -8.46 7.89
C LEU A 128 3.53 -9.75 7.06
N ALA A 129 3.32 -10.88 7.73
CA ALA A 129 3.05 -12.16 7.11
C ALA A 129 1.64 -12.61 7.50
N GLY A 130 0.83 -13.05 6.53
CA GLY A 130 -0.47 -13.65 6.79
C GLY A 130 -0.31 -15.06 7.34
N LEU A 131 -1.13 -15.42 8.32
CA LEU A 131 -1.10 -16.72 9.00
C LEU A 131 -2.29 -17.61 8.63
N GLU A 132 -3.15 -17.15 7.75
CA GLU A 132 -4.30 -17.89 7.25
C GLU A 132 -4.17 -18.12 5.73
N ASP A 133 -4.74 -19.18 5.19
CA ASP A 133 -4.68 -19.48 3.75
C ASP A 133 -5.16 -18.30 2.89
N LYS A 134 -6.26 -17.67 3.30
CA LYS A 134 -6.85 -16.53 2.61
C LYS A 134 -5.91 -15.32 2.50
N ASN A 135 -4.99 -15.13 3.46
CA ASN A 135 -4.06 -13.99 3.50
C ASN A 135 -2.58 -14.37 3.39
N SER A 136 -2.26 -15.62 3.07
CA SER A 136 -0.89 -16.15 2.94
C SER A 136 0.00 -15.35 1.96
N SER A 137 -0.61 -14.65 1.00
CA SER A 137 0.11 -13.79 0.06
C SER A 137 0.57 -12.43 0.64
N THR A 138 0.18 -12.08 1.87
CA THR A 138 0.41 -10.75 2.48
C THR A 138 1.88 -10.31 2.41
N HIS A 139 2.80 -11.17 2.81
CA HIS A 139 4.24 -10.87 2.77
C HIS A 139 4.74 -10.62 1.33
N ARG A 140 4.36 -11.48 0.40
CA ARG A 140 4.71 -11.34 -1.03
C ARG A 140 4.11 -10.09 -1.65
N ARG A 141 2.93 -9.66 -1.18
CA ARG A 141 2.27 -8.40 -1.58
C ARG A 141 2.93 -7.16 -0.99
N ARG A 142 3.88 -7.32 -0.05
CA ARG A 142 4.58 -6.24 0.64
C ARG A 142 3.62 -5.33 1.40
N ILE A 143 2.76 -5.95 2.19
CA ILE A 143 1.88 -5.23 3.09
C ILE A 143 2.65 -4.92 4.37
N TYR A 144 2.76 -3.63 4.68
CA TYR A 144 3.51 -3.09 5.81
C TYR A 144 2.63 -2.21 6.70
N ILE A 145 3.05 -2.08 7.96
CA ILE A 145 2.70 -0.93 8.79
C ILE A 145 3.91 0.00 8.72
N HIS A 146 3.71 1.25 8.30
CA HIS A 146 4.82 2.17 8.05
C HIS A 146 4.44 3.64 8.22
N GLY A 147 5.43 4.50 8.37
CA GLY A 147 5.24 5.94 8.35
C GLY A 147 4.94 6.50 6.96
N THR A 148 4.23 7.61 6.91
CA THR A 148 3.92 8.34 5.67
C THR A 148 4.26 9.81 5.82
N PRO A 149 4.76 10.50 4.79
CA PRO A 149 4.82 11.96 4.81
C PRO A 149 3.43 12.61 4.70
N GLU A 150 2.44 11.93 4.12
CA GLU A 150 1.08 12.45 3.97
C GLU A 150 0.25 12.31 5.27
N GLU A 151 0.74 12.87 6.40
CA GLU A 151 0.11 12.69 7.71
C GLU A 151 -1.31 13.27 7.81
N ARG A 152 -1.64 14.28 7.00
CA ARG A 152 -3.00 14.86 6.89
C ARG A 152 -4.04 13.86 6.36
N LYS A 153 -3.61 12.77 5.72
CA LYS A 153 -4.49 11.70 5.23
C LYS A 153 -4.74 10.59 6.24
N ILE A 154 -4.09 10.62 7.40
CA ILE A 154 -4.29 9.64 8.47
C ILE A 154 -5.70 9.79 9.06
N GLY A 155 -6.35 8.67 9.35
CA GLY A 155 -7.74 8.59 9.83
C GLY A 155 -8.77 8.37 8.73
N ARG A 156 -8.35 8.25 7.47
CA ARG A 156 -9.21 7.92 6.33
C ARG A 156 -8.51 6.95 5.36
N PRO A 157 -9.27 6.13 4.61
CA PRO A 157 -8.68 5.24 3.60
C PRO A 157 -8.00 6.05 2.50
N ALA A 158 -6.68 5.86 2.32
CA ALA A 158 -5.91 6.60 1.32
C ALA A 158 -4.68 5.83 0.79
N SER A 159 -4.35 4.65 1.34
CA SER A 159 -3.19 3.85 0.91
C SER A 159 -3.50 2.97 -0.32
N TYR A 160 -2.50 2.19 -0.72
CA TYR A 160 -2.58 1.18 -1.78
C TYR A 160 -2.41 -0.25 -1.23
N GLY A 161 -2.87 -0.47 0.01
CA GLY A 161 -2.86 -1.78 0.67
C GLY A 161 -2.14 -1.79 2.02
N CYS A 162 -1.09 -1.03 2.18
CA CYS A 162 -0.37 -0.90 3.45
C CYS A 162 -1.18 -0.12 4.51
N ILE A 163 -0.78 -0.25 5.74
CA ILE A 163 -1.32 0.46 6.90
C ILE A 163 -0.36 1.63 7.20
N ARG A 164 -0.80 2.86 6.96
CA ARG A 164 0.02 4.06 7.14
C ARG A 164 -0.24 4.70 8.50
N MET A 165 0.81 5.19 9.11
CA MET A 165 0.80 5.87 10.40
C MET A 165 1.54 7.21 10.32
N LYS A 166 1.28 8.09 11.27
CA LYS A 166 2.15 9.25 11.49
C LYS A 166 3.55 8.80 11.88
N SER A 167 4.55 9.59 11.57
CA SER A 167 5.95 9.26 11.82
C SER A 167 6.24 9.02 13.30
N ASP A 168 5.69 9.82 14.20
CA ASP A 168 5.87 9.64 15.63
C ASP A 168 5.14 8.40 16.15
N ASP A 169 3.95 8.13 15.64
CA ASP A 169 3.15 6.97 16.01
C ASP A 169 3.82 5.66 15.60
N ILE A 170 4.36 5.58 14.37
CA ILE A 170 5.08 4.38 13.92
C ILE A 170 6.39 4.18 14.68
N MET A 171 7.08 5.24 15.07
CA MET A 171 8.28 5.14 15.91
C MET A 171 7.95 4.57 17.30
N ASP A 172 6.84 4.99 17.88
CA ASP A 172 6.37 4.47 19.18
C ASP A 172 5.92 3.01 19.07
N LEU A 173 5.08 2.68 18.10
CA LEU A 173 4.64 1.29 17.85
C LEU A 173 5.84 0.37 17.58
N PHE A 174 6.82 0.83 16.79
CA PHE A 174 8.01 0.07 16.44
C PHE A 174 8.81 -0.40 17.67
N ARG A 175 8.90 0.41 18.73
CA ARG A 175 9.58 0.04 19.98
C ARG A 175 8.79 -0.98 20.81
N ARG A 176 7.47 -1.07 20.60
CA ARG A 176 6.55 -1.88 21.42
C ARG A 176 6.25 -3.25 20.85
N VAL A 177 6.53 -3.46 19.57
CA VAL A 177 6.29 -4.74 18.90
C VAL A 177 7.58 -5.42 18.50
N SER A 178 7.58 -6.74 18.47
CA SER A 178 8.70 -7.58 18.06
C SER A 178 8.27 -8.52 16.93
N ARG A 179 9.24 -9.21 16.31
CA ARG A 179 8.97 -10.32 15.42
C ARG A 179 8.09 -11.35 16.12
N GLY A 180 7.07 -11.86 15.43
CA GLY A 180 6.08 -12.78 16.00
C GLY A 180 4.92 -12.09 16.70
N THR A 181 4.94 -10.75 16.92
CA THR A 181 3.78 -10.05 17.49
C THR A 181 2.55 -10.28 16.60
N PRO A 182 1.44 -10.80 17.17
CA PRO A 182 0.19 -10.98 16.43
C PRO A 182 -0.38 -9.64 15.97
N VAL A 183 -0.90 -9.63 14.74
CA VAL A 183 -1.58 -8.47 14.15
C VAL A 183 -2.89 -8.95 13.54
N ASP A 184 -3.99 -8.54 14.12
CA ASP A 184 -5.31 -8.84 13.61
C ASP A 184 -5.86 -7.65 12.84
N ILE A 185 -6.31 -7.87 11.61
CA ILE A 185 -6.86 -6.82 10.74
C ILE A 185 -8.32 -7.14 10.46
N GLU A 186 -9.21 -6.37 11.10
CA GLU A 186 -10.63 -6.65 11.13
C GLU A 186 -11.48 -5.51 10.57
N MET A 187 -12.64 -5.89 10.01
CA MET A 187 -13.60 -4.92 9.47
C MET A 187 -14.41 -4.21 10.53
N CYS A 188 -14.52 -4.78 11.71
CA CYS A 188 -15.34 -4.25 12.78
C CYS A 188 -14.82 -2.92 13.33
N SER A 189 -15.65 -2.26 14.14
CA SER A 189 -15.24 -1.14 14.97
C SER A 189 -14.39 -1.60 16.16
N GLN A 190 -13.56 -0.71 16.67
CA GLN A 190 -12.79 -0.96 17.89
C GLN A 190 -13.71 -1.34 19.07
N LYS A 191 -14.87 -0.68 19.18
CA LYS A 191 -15.85 -0.96 20.22
C LYS A 191 -16.33 -2.40 20.14
N THR A 192 -16.71 -2.85 18.95
CA THR A 192 -17.18 -4.22 18.70
C THR A 192 -16.08 -5.24 18.98
N TYR A 193 -14.85 -4.98 18.55
CA TYR A 193 -13.71 -5.85 18.82
C TYR A 193 -13.45 -6.03 20.32
N LEU A 194 -13.35 -4.92 21.06
CA LEU A 194 -13.09 -4.94 22.50
C LEU A 194 -14.27 -5.53 23.31
N ALA A 195 -15.48 -5.39 22.80
CA ALA A 195 -16.65 -6.04 23.41
C ALA A 195 -16.63 -7.56 23.24
N ALA A 196 -16.19 -8.05 22.09
CA ALA A 196 -16.00 -9.49 21.83
C ALA A 196 -14.92 -10.09 22.74
N GLU A 197 -13.79 -9.38 22.90
CA GLU A 197 -12.71 -9.78 23.82
C GLU A 197 -13.20 -9.89 25.27
N LYS A 198 -13.95 -8.91 25.77
CA LYS A 198 -14.48 -8.89 27.15
C LYS A 198 -15.48 -10.01 27.42
N LYS A 199 -16.31 -10.39 26.44
CA LYS A 199 -17.31 -11.45 26.58
C LYS A 199 -16.70 -12.85 26.75
N GLY A 200 -15.43 -13.02 26.36
CA GLY A 200 -14.71 -14.28 26.47
C GLY A 200 -15.24 -15.43 25.58
N ASN A 201 -16.21 -15.16 24.72
CA ASN A 201 -16.89 -16.18 23.88
C ASN A 201 -16.18 -16.38 22.52
N VAL A 202 -15.01 -15.81 22.34
CA VAL A 202 -14.23 -15.86 21.10
C VAL A 202 -12.87 -16.51 21.33
N ALA A 203 -12.38 -17.22 20.34
CA ALA A 203 -11.10 -17.89 20.42
C ALA A 203 -9.96 -16.85 20.61
N GLN A 204 -9.01 -17.18 21.47
CA GLN A 204 -7.80 -16.36 21.64
C GLN A 204 -6.77 -16.74 20.59
N ILE A 205 -6.21 -15.73 19.93
CA ILE A 205 -5.12 -15.92 18.95
C ILE A 205 -3.78 -16.01 19.69
N LEU A 206 -3.16 -17.17 19.59
CA LEU A 206 -1.78 -17.42 20.04
C LEU A 206 -0.97 -17.87 18.82
N ILE A 207 0.19 -17.28 18.62
CA ILE A 207 1.11 -17.69 17.56
C ILE A 207 2.16 -18.61 18.17
N PRO A 208 2.22 -19.90 17.77
CA PRO A 208 3.24 -20.84 18.24
C PRO A 208 4.66 -20.38 17.89
N GLN A 209 5.64 -20.72 18.71
CA GLN A 209 7.04 -20.37 18.46
C GLN A 209 7.57 -20.96 17.13
N SER A 210 7.13 -22.16 16.77
CA SER A 210 7.43 -22.78 15.48
C SER A 210 7.00 -21.86 14.32
N THR A 211 5.76 -21.38 14.36
CA THR A 211 5.25 -20.44 13.34
C THR A 211 6.06 -19.15 13.30
N ILE A 212 6.51 -18.63 14.46
CA ILE A 212 7.35 -17.43 14.52
C ILE A 212 8.69 -17.69 13.84
N ASN A 213 9.27 -18.86 14.03
CA ASN A 213 10.54 -19.24 13.40
C ASN A 213 10.43 -19.32 11.88
N ASP A 214 9.29 -19.79 11.37
CA ASP A 214 9.02 -19.94 9.94
C ASP A 214 8.57 -18.65 9.25
N LEU A 215 8.37 -17.56 10.00
CA LEU A 215 8.02 -16.29 9.41
C LEU A 215 9.09 -15.84 8.40
N PRO A 216 8.68 -15.39 7.22
CA PRO A 216 9.62 -14.96 6.20
C PRO A 216 10.47 -13.81 6.71
N THR A 217 11.77 -13.92 6.50
CA THR A 217 12.75 -12.86 6.68
C THR A 217 13.15 -12.35 5.30
N ASP A 218 13.37 -11.03 5.16
CA ASP A 218 13.76 -10.47 3.87
C ASP A 218 15.19 -10.83 3.49
N SER A 219 15.38 -12.06 3.06
CA SER A 219 16.41 -12.42 2.09
C SER A 219 15.90 -12.27 0.65
N LEU A 220 14.75 -11.67 0.43
CA LEU A 220 14.21 -11.44 -0.89
C LEU A 220 15.16 -10.54 -1.69
N ARG A 221 16.05 -11.17 -2.46
CA ARG A 221 16.65 -10.54 -3.63
C ARG A 221 15.52 -9.90 -4.41
N PHE A 222 15.55 -8.58 -4.51
CA PHE A 222 14.60 -7.77 -5.26
C PHE A 222 14.55 -8.29 -6.71
N ARG A 223 13.62 -9.18 -7.02
CA ARG A 223 13.18 -9.39 -8.39
C ARG A 223 12.07 -8.37 -8.62
N PRO A 224 12.26 -7.36 -9.47
CA PRO A 224 11.18 -6.45 -9.82
C PRO A 224 10.09 -7.28 -10.51
N ALA A 225 8.95 -7.44 -9.84
CA ALA A 225 7.80 -8.16 -10.36
C ALA A 225 7.04 -7.36 -11.44
N TYR A 226 7.66 -6.34 -12.01
CA TYR A 226 7.11 -5.60 -13.13
C TYR A 226 8.08 -5.63 -14.30
N ARG A 227 8.08 -6.76 -15.00
CA ARG A 227 8.47 -6.78 -16.40
C ARG A 227 7.21 -6.37 -17.18
N SER A 228 7.16 -5.11 -17.59
CA SER A 228 6.18 -4.70 -18.59
C SER A 228 6.38 -5.62 -19.80
N SER A 229 5.41 -6.46 -20.07
CA SER A 229 5.32 -7.16 -21.34
C SER A 229 5.01 -6.09 -22.40
N ARG A 230 6.03 -5.38 -22.87
CA ARG A 230 5.98 -4.79 -24.18
C ARG A 230 5.93 -5.99 -25.14
N ARG A 231 4.73 -6.43 -25.46
CA ARG A 231 4.48 -7.22 -26.67
C ARG A 231 5.01 -6.39 -27.83
N SER A 232 6.20 -6.73 -28.27
CA SER A 232 6.65 -6.39 -29.62
C SER A 232 5.70 -7.06 -30.58
N SER A 233 4.77 -6.27 -31.14
CA SER A 233 4.03 -6.66 -32.31
C SER A 233 5.03 -6.73 -33.48
N ALA A 234 5.73 -7.85 -33.59
CA ALA A 234 6.46 -8.18 -34.81
C ALA A 234 5.42 -8.39 -35.91
N ARG A 235 5.27 -7.40 -36.76
CA ARG A 235 4.56 -7.50 -38.04
C ARG A 235 5.20 -8.65 -38.83
N ARG A 236 4.48 -9.76 -38.96
CA ARG A 236 4.68 -10.72 -40.04
C ARG A 236 4.31 -10.01 -41.34
N SER A 237 5.30 -9.45 -42.04
CA SER A 237 5.15 -9.12 -43.44
C SER A 237 5.59 -10.35 -44.26
N GLY A 238 4.64 -10.88 -44.99
CA GLY A 238 4.81 -12.04 -45.85
C GLY A 238 5.87 -11.82 -46.92
N ARG A 239 6.66 -12.85 -47.08
CA ARG A 239 7.61 -13.07 -48.16
C ARG A 239 6.83 -13.39 -49.43
N MET A 240 6.81 -12.49 -50.41
CA MET A 240 6.47 -12.81 -51.78
C MET A 240 7.72 -12.60 -52.62
N ALA A 241 8.20 -13.73 -53.13
CA ALA A 241 9.26 -13.80 -54.11
C ALA A 241 8.78 -13.27 -55.46
N ARG A 242 9.54 -12.40 -56.11
CA ARG A 242 9.62 -12.37 -57.58
C ARG A 242 10.98 -11.86 -58.02
N THR A 243 11.46 -12.58 -58.98
CA THR A 243 12.65 -12.68 -59.78
C THR A 243 12.99 -11.46 -60.65
N ARG A 244 14.31 -11.30 -60.89
CA ARG A 244 15.00 -10.76 -62.13
C ARG A 244 14.80 -9.27 -62.43
N SER A 245 15.81 -8.48 -62.75
CA SER A 245 16.94 -8.61 -63.68
C SER A 245 17.87 -7.40 -63.61
N SER A 246 19.13 -7.65 -63.69
CA SER A 246 20.26 -7.01 -64.44
C SER A 246 20.35 -5.52 -64.74
N SER A 247 21.60 -5.07 -64.73
CA SER A 247 22.26 -3.94 -65.38
C SER A 247 22.17 -2.62 -64.63
N GLY A 248 23.19 -1.89 -64.36
CA GLY A 248 24.46 -1.67 -64.95
C GLY A 248 24.99 -0.28 -64.48
N ARG A 249 26.28 -0.26 -64.24
CA ARG A 249 27.19 0.90 -64.54
C ARG A 249 27.06 2.22 -63.81
N SER A 250 28.04 2.52 -63.03
CA SER A 250 29.18 3.42 -63.30
C SER A 250 29.19 4.79 -62.60
N LYS A 251 30.32 5.03 -61.93
CA LYS A 251 31.13 6.26 -61.88
C LYS A 251 30.46 7.52 -61.32
N ALA A 252 31.09 8.32 -60.53
CA ALA A 252 32.46 8.68 -60.23
C ALA A 252 32.46 9.83 -59.19
N LYS A 253 33.52 9.89 -58.38
CA LYS A 253 34.34 11.07 -58.02
C LYS A 253 33.58 12.38 -57.66
N SER A 254 33.89 13.10 -56.59
CA SER A 254 35.14 13.67 -56.10
C SER A 254 34.82 14.54 -54.89
N ARG A 255 35.66 14.52 -53.85
CA ARG A 255 36.60 15.56 -53.42
C ARG A 255 36.02 16.95 -53.11
N VAL A 256 36.27 17.42 -51.90
CA VAL A 256 37.23 18.45 -51.43
C VAL A 256 36.60 19.11 -50.21
N ALA A 257 37.06 18.98 -49.03
CA ALA A 257 38.12 19.66 -48.30
C ALA A 257 37.83 21.15 -47.94
N SER A 258 38.12 21.36 -46.71
CA SER A 258 38.74 22.53 -46.07
C SER A 258 37.89 23.35 -45.10
N ARG A 259 38.30 23.28 -43.87
CA ARG A 259 39.10 24.32 -43.13
C ARG A 259 38.24 25.55 -42.75
N SER A 260 38.22 25.90 -41.55
CA SER A 260 39.08 26.55 -40.63
C SER A 260 38.32 27.59 -39.82
N THR A 261 38.54 27.59 -38.58
CA THR A 261 39.18 28.51 -37.64
C THR A 261 38.36 29.59 -36.94
N ARG A 262 38.61 29.55 -35.64
CA ARG A 262 38.84 30.74 -34.76
C ARG A 262 37.64 31.67 -34.51
N SER A 263 37.37 32.19 -33.37
CA SER A 263 38.18 32.57 -32.21
C SER A 263 37.31 33.47 -31.32
N ARG A 264 37.49 33.34 -30.02
CA ARG A 264 37.56 34.49 -29.03
C ARG A 264 36.38 35.45 -28.93
N LYS A 265 35.87 35.83 -27.83
CA LYS A 265 36.35 36.36 -26.55
C LYS A 265 35.21 37.12 -25.84
N ARG A 266 35.17 36.97 -24.55
CA ARG A 266 34.85 37.99 -23.49
C ARG A 266 33.59 38.87 -23.64
N ARG A 267 32.71 38.85 -22.71
CA ARG A 267 32.72 39.57 -21.40
C ARG A 267 31.80 38.86 -20.43
#